data_8f56a79500b783a3bc1faea7340243a8
#
_entry.id   8f56a79500b783a3bc1faea7340243a8
#
_cell.length_a   1.000
_cell.length_b   1.000
_cell.length_c   1.000
_cell.angle_alpha   90.00
_cell.angle_beta   90.00
_cell.angle_gamma   90.00
#
_symmetry.space_group_name_H-M   'P 1'
#
loop_
_entity.id
_entity.type
_entity.pdbx_description
1 polymer ?
#
loop_
_entity_poly.entity_id
_entity_poly.type
_entity_poly.pdbx_seq_one_letter_code
_entity_poly.pdbx_strand_id
1 'polypeptide(L)'
;IQSILKARLKDQTKILIAGCGTGYELEYLFEQFPTASFVAFDPSEQMIRNAQRRFQHKKDSSRIKFIVGDTSSLTAYKNQFDVALAILVSHFLVATEKKRYFKEIFNSVNDPGFLISYDLMKFQNPVQIQQLQHLTQSLGLSEKQSEAMVERLDDDFHLITIDDMQQLLRNSGFHRTEYFTQISNFYGIISEQ
;
A
#
# COMPACT_ATOMS: atom_id res chain seq x y z
N ILE A 1 7.59 4.37 -7.11
CA ILE A 1 6.35 3.67 -7.55
C ILE A 1 6.00 4.08 -8.97
N GLN A 2 5.80 5.38 -9.26
CA GLN A 2 5.36 5.86 -10.58
C GLN A 2 6.24 5.35 -11.75
N SER A 3 7.56 5.41 -11.63
CA SER A 3 8.48 4.94 -12.67
C SER A 3 8.35 3.44 -12.95
N ILE A 4 8.13 2.65 -11.89
CA ILE A 4 7.87 1.21 -12.00
C ILE A 4 6.57 0.97 -12.76
N LEU A 5 5.50 1.67 -12.38
CA LEU A 5 4.20 1.55 -13.03
C LEU A 5 4.28 1.95 -14.50
N LYS A 6 4.91 3.10 -14.82
CA LYS A 6 5.08 3.56 -16.21
C LYS A 6 5.89 2.60 -17.10
N ALA A 7 6.83 1.86 -16.51
CA ALA A 7 7.64 0.89 -17.24
C ALA A 7 6.91 -0.44 -17.50
N ARG A 8 5.91 -0.77 -16.68
CA ARG A 8 5.26 -2.09 -16.68
C ARG A 8 3.82 -2.09 -17.17
N LEU A 9 3.08 -0.99 -16.95
CA LEU A 9 1.67 -0.92 -17.29
C LEU A 9 1.45 -0.52 -18.74
N LYS A 10 0.42 -1.12 -19.33
CA LYS A 10 -0.08 -0.82 -20.68
C LYS A 10 -1.28 0.12 -20.60
N ASP A 11 -1.77 0.54 -21.74
CA ASP A 11 -3.04 1.27 -21.82
C ASP A 11 -4.21 0.41 -21.29
N GLN A 12 -5.22 1.08 -20.73
CA GLN A 12 -6.43 0.46 -20.18
C GLN A 12 -6.19 -0.49 -18.99
N THR A 13 -5.12 -0.25 -18.23
CA THR A 13 -4.77 -1.03 -17.03
C THR A 13 -5.85 -0.90 -15.95
N LYS A 14 -6.11 -2.00 -15.23
CA LYS A 14 -6.94 -2.02 -14.02
C LYS A 14 -6.06 -2.04 -12.79
N ILE A 15 -6.23 -1.04 -11.93
CA ILE A 15 -5.41 -0.82 -10.74
C ILE A 15 -6.27 -1.01 -9.48
N LEU A 16 -5.81 -1.85 -8.57
CA LEU A 16 -6.39 -1.98 -7.24
C LEU A 16 -5.63 -1.10 -6.26
N ILE A 17 -6.36 -0.29 -5.48
CA ILE A 17 -5.81 0.46 -4.34
C ILE A 17 -6.35 -0.16 -3.06
N ALA A 18 -5.51 -0.90 -2.37
CA ALA A 18 -5.86 -1.67 -1.19
C ALA A 18 -5.60 -0.86 0.10
N GLY A 19 -6.65 -0.26 0.66
CA GLY A 19 -6.56 0.70 1.77
C GLY A 19 -6.25 2.10 1.25
N CYS A 20 -7.20 2.70 0.52
CA CYS A 20 -6.97 3.98 -0.16
C CYS A 20 -7.00 5.21 0.76
N GLY A 21 -7.38 5.05 2.03
CA GLY A 21 -7.48 6.17 2.95
C GLY A 21 -8.30 7.33 2.37
N THR A 22 -7.75 8.53 2.41
CA THR A 22 -8.36 9.74 1.85
C THR A 22 -8.14 9.91 0.33
N GLY A 23 -7.54 8.92 -0.34
CA GLY A 23 -7.34 8.90 -1.78
C GLY A 23 -6.20 9.76 -2.31
N TYR A 24 -5.18 10.03 -1.48
CA TYR A 24 -4.07 10.92 -1.85
C TYR A 24 -3.19 10.32 -2.96
N GLU A 25 -2.73 9.08 -2.77
CA GLU A 25 -1.97 8.34 -3.78
C GLU A 25 -2.82 8.01 -5.01
N LEU A 26 -4.11 7.71 -4.82
CA LEU A 26 -5.05 7.48 -5.90
C LEU A 26 -5.20 8.71 -6.81
N GLU A 27 -5.28 9.92 -6.23
CA GLU A 27 -5.38 11.16 -6.99
C GLU A 27 -4.17 11.36 -7.90
N TYR A 28 -2.98 11.14 -7.36
CA TYR A 28 -1.76 11.23 -8.13
C TYR A 28 -1.72 10.21 -9.28
N LEU A 29 -2.09 8.96 -9.02
CA LEU A 29 -2.11 7.90 -10.04
C LEU A 29 -3.21 8.15 -11.10
N PHE A 30 -4.35 8.64 -10.69
CA PHE A 30 -5.46 8.99 -11.58
C PHE A 30 -5.04 10.00 -12.65
N GLU A 31 -4.22 10.98 -12.28
CA GLU A 31 -3.67 11.99 -13.19
C GLU A 31 -2.55 11.43 -14.09
N GLN A 32 -1.70 10.56 -13.55
CA GLN A 32 -0.57 9.99 -14.29
C GLN A 32 -0.96 8.87 -15.27
N PHE A 33 -2.12 8.22 -15.05
CA PHE A 33 -2.62 7.11 -15.85
C PHE A 33 -4.04 7.41 -16.36
N PRO A 34 -4.19 8.26 -17.39
CA PRO A 34 -5.50 8.77 -17.83
C PRO A 34 -6.41 7.70 -18.44
N THR A 35 -5.87 6.58 -18.90
CA THR A 35 -6.61 5.45 -19.48
C THR A 35 -6.88 4.30 -18.49
N ALA A 36 -6.27 4.35 -17.28
CA ALA A 36 -6.45 3.32 -16.27
C ALA A 36 -7.83 3.43 -15.58
N SER A 37 -8.34 2.29 -15.15
CA SER A 37 -9.47 2.19 -14.23
C SER A 37 -9.03 1.74 -12.86
N PHE A 38 -9.76 2.17 -11.82
CA PHE A 38 -9.37 1.96 -10.43
C PHE A 38 -10.50 1.33 -9.64
N VAL A 39 -10.14 0.39 -8.78
CA VAL A 39 -10.98 -0.03 -7.65
C VAL A 39 -10.21 0.33 -6.39
N ALA A 40 -10.82 1.14 -5.54
CA ALA A 40 -10.22 1.62 -4.31
C ALA A 40 -11.11 1.24 -3.13
N PHE A 41 -10.57 0.53 -2.16
CA PHE A 41 -11.31 0.18 -0.95
C PHE A 41 -10.62 0.64 0.32
N ASP A 42 -11.40 0.87 1.35
CA ASP A 42 -10.96 1.16 2.71
C ASP A 42 -12.05 0.71 3.69
N PRO A 43 -11.73 0.12 4.85
CA PRO A 43 -12.72 -0.28 5.82
C PRO A 43 -13.43 0.90 6.49
N SER A 44 -12.82 2.09 6.47
CA SER A 44 -13.38 3.32 7.03
C SER A 44 -14.29 4.02 6.02
N GLU A 45 -15.59 4.02 6.30
CA GLU A 45 -16.56 4.78 5.51
C GLU A 45 -16.22 6.27 5.44
N GLN A 46 -15.64 6.83 6.52
CA GLN A 46 -15.23 8.24 6.55
C GLN A 46 -14.06 8.49 5.57
N MET A 47 -13.09 7.57 5.47
CA MET A 47 -12.00 7.67 4.51
C MET A 47 -12.52 7.60 3.08
N ILE A 48 -13.41 6.66 2.78
CA ILE A 48 -14.06 6.57 1.46
C ILE A 48 -14.82 7.84 1.11
N ARG A 49 -15.60 8.41 2.05
CA ARG A 49 -16.29 9.69 1.81
C ARG A 49 -15.31 10.83 1.51
N ASN A 50 -14.19 10.90 2.22
CA ASN A 50 -13.17 11.91 1.97
C ASN A 50 -12.50 11.70 0.60
N ALA A 51 -12.18 10.45 0.24
CA ALA A 51 -11.67 10.12 -1.07
C ALA A 51 -12.66 10.51 -2.18
N GLN A 52 -13.94 10.14 -2.07
CA GLN A 52 -14.98 10.51 -3.04
C GLN A 52 -15.09 12.04 -3.24
N ARG A 53 -15.04 12.82 -2.15
CA ARG A 53 -15.05 14.30 -2.24
C ARG A 53 -13.87 14.85 -3.04
N ARG A 54 -12.69 14.24 -2.93
CA ARG A 54 -11.49 14.61 -3.69
C ARG A 54 -11.69 14.48 -5.20
N PHE A 55 -12.51 13.53 -5.64
CA PHE A 55 -12.76 13.25 -7.05
C PHE A 55 -14.08 13.79 -7.59
N GLN A 56 -14.95 14.36 -6.74
CA GLN A 56 -16.32 14.76 -7.14
C GLN A 56 -16.38 15.74 -8.32
N HIS A 57 -15.35 16.54 -8.51
CA HIS A 57 -15.27 17.54 -9.59
C HIS A 57 -14.22 17.17 -10.67
N LYS A 58 -13.57 16.01 -10.55
CA LYS A 58 -12.58 15.59 -11.56
C LYS A 58 -13.30 14.97 -12.75
N LYS A 59 -12.87 15.40 -13.96
CA LYS A 59 -13.30 14.76 -15.20
C LYS A 59 -12.94 13.27 -15.16
N ASP A 60 -13.80 12.43 -15.73
CA ASP A 60 -13.62 10.98 -15.82
C ASP A 60 -13.50 10.25 -14.46
N SER A 61 -14.03 10.84 -13.38
CA SER A 61 -14.06 10.20 -12.05
C SER A 61 -14.82 8.87 -12.04
N SER A 62 -15.65 8.61 -13.05
CA SER A 62 -16.32 7.31 -13.26
C SER A 62 -15.36 6.13 -13.49
N ARG A 63 -14.06 6.41 -13.77
CA ARG A 63 -13.01 5.39 -13.83
C ARG A 63 -12.66 4.81 -12.45
N ILE A 64 -13.17 5.40 -11.36
CA ILE A 64 -12.88 4.95 -10.00
C ILE A 64 -14.13 4.32 -9.39
N LYS A 65 -14.01 3.09 -8.91
CA LYS A 65 -15.01 2.46 -8.06
C LYS A 65 -14.52 2.46 -6.62
N PHE A 66 -15.22 3.17 -5.75
CA PHE A 66 -14.96 3.19 -4.31
C PHE A 66 -15.78 2.11 -3.59
N ILE A 67 -15.18 1.40 -2.64
CA ILE A 67 -15.80 0.32 -1.85
C ILE A 67 -15.49 0.57 -0.37
N VAL A 68 -16.52 0.62 0.46
CA VAL A 68 -16.37 0.55 1.92
C VAL A 68 -16.27 -0.93 2.29
N GLY A 69 -15.14 -1.36 2.82
CA GLY A 69 -14.92 -2.75 3.20
C GLY A 69 -13.43 -3.10 3.30
N ASP A 70 -13.18 -4.34 3.72
CA ASP A 70 -11.86 -4.94 3.74
C ASP A 70 -11.62 -5.81 2.49
N THR A 71 -10.53 -6.57 2.48
CA THR A 71 -10.17 -7.44 1.35
C THR A 71 -11.18 -8.55 1.07
N SER A 72 -12.10 -8.87 1.99
CA SER A 72 -13.18 -9.83 1.71
C SER A 72 -14.06 -9.38 0.54
N SER A 73 -14.12 -8.06 0.32
CA SER A 73 -14.79 -7.46 -0.85
C SER A 73 -14.15 -7.83 -2.19
N LEU A 74 -12.90 -8.33 -2.18
CA LEU A 74 -12.16 -8.72 -3.40
C LEU A 74 -12.57 -10.07 -3.96
N THR A 75 -13.36 -10.86 -3.25
CA THR A 75 -13.84 -12.18 -3.74
C THR A 75 -14.56 -12.10 -5.09
N ALA A 76 -15.21 -10.96 -5.38
CA ALA A 76 -15.85 -10.67 -6.66
C ALA A 76 -14.87 -10.26 -7.77
N TYR A 77 -13.58 -10.08 -7.47
CA TYR A 77 -12.58 -9.51 -8.38
C TYR A 77 -11.42 -10.48 -8.69
N LYS A 78 -11.68 -11.77 -8.67
CA LYS A 78 -10.65 -12.78 -8.94
C LYS A 78 -9.99 -12.56 -10.30
N ASN A 79 -8.65 -12.45 -10.33
CA ASN A 79 -7.83 -12.26 -11.54
C ASN A 79 -8.35 -11.10 -12.42
N GLN A 80 -8.52 -9.92 -11.84
CA GLN A 80 -9.04 -8.76 -12.59
C GLN A 80 -8.11 -7.56 -12.62
N PHE A 81 -7.07 -7.51 -11.79
CA PHE A 81 -6.19 -6.35 -11.70
C PHE A 81 -4.81 -6.67 -12.27
N ASP A 82 -4.28 -5.76 -13.07
CA ASP A 82 -2.92 -5.85 -13.59
C ASP A 82 -1.89 -5.49 -12.53
N VAL A 83 -2.28 -4.65 -11.59
CA VAL A 83 -1.48 -4.27 -10.43
C VAL A 83 -2.36 -3.97 -9.21
N ALA A 84 -1.87 -4.34 -8.04
CA ALA A 84 -2.38 -3.89 -6.76
C ALA A 84 -1.36 -2.98 -6.07
N LEU A 85 -1.86 -1.97 -5.35
CA LEU A 85 -1.07 -1.08 -4.51
C LEU A 85 -1.55 -1.20 -3.06
N ALA A 86 -0.63 -1.44 -2.13
CA ALA A 86 -0.84 -1.50 -0.70
C ALA A 86 0.17 -0.54 -0.02
N ILE A 87 -0.25 0.69 0.22
CA ILE A 87 0.61 1.78 0.67
C ILE A 87 0.24 2.18 2.10
N LEU A 88 1.14 1.94 3.05
CA LEU A 88 0.99 2.29 4.46
C LEU A 88 -0.29 1.69 5.10
N VAL A 89 -0.52 0.40 4.89
CA VAL A 89 -1.73 -0.29 5.35
C VAL A 89 -1.42 -1.47 6.26
N SER A 90 -0.46 -2.30 5.89
CA SER A 90 -0.32 -3.60 6.55
C SER A 90 0.17 -3.49 7.99
N HIS A 91 0.84 -2.41 8.36
CA HIS A 91 1.28 -2.19 9.73
C HIS A 91 0.12 -2.07 10.75
N PHE A 92 -1.10 -1.74 10.31
CA PHE A 92 -2.29 -1.74 11.18
C PHE A 92 -2.87 -3.14 11.42
N LEU A 93 -2.55 -4.12 10.59
CA LEU A 93 -3.17 -5.44 10.60
C LEU A 93 -2.43 -6.41 11.54
N VAL A 94 -3.15 -7.16 12.35
CA VAL A 94 -2.56 -8.28 13.12
C VAL A 94 -2.13 -9.40 12.18
N ALA A 95 -1.29 -10.33 12.65
CA ALA A 95 -0.65 -11.35 11.83
C ALA A 95 -1.63 -12.20 10.99
N THR A 96 -2.79 -12.56 11.56
CA THR A 96 -3.83 -13.34 10.86
C THR A 96 -4.50 -12.54 9.76
N GLU A 97 -4.74 -11.26 10.00
CA GLU A 97 -5.32 -10.34 9.03
C GLU A 97 -4.35 -10.01 7.89
N LYS A 98 -3.05 -9.82 8.20
CA LYS A 98 -2.01 -9.67 7.17
C LYS A 98 -2.01 -10.83 6.18
N LYS A 99 -2.07 -12.09 6.69
CA LYS A 99 -2.12 -13.28 5.84
C LYS A 99 -3.33 -13.28 4.91
N ARG A 100 -4.51 -12.97 5.45
CA ARG A 100 -5.74 -12.88 4.67
C ARG A 100 -5.63 -11.75 3.64
N TYR A 101 -5.22 -10.57 4.07
CA TYR A 101 -5.08 -9.38 3.24
C TYR A 101 -4.24 -9.64 2.00
N PHE A 102 -3.02 -10.13 2.14
CA PHE A 102 -2.14 -10.39 1.00
C PHE A 102 -2.60 -11.58 0.15
N LYS A 103 -3.22 -12.60 0.75
CA LYS A 103 -3.80 -13.72 -0.01
C LYS A 103 -4.97 -13.29 -0.90
N GLU A 104 -5.83 -12.45 -0.39
CA GLU A 104 -6.98 -11.94 -1.17
C GLU A 104 -6.54 -10.95 -2.26
N ILE A 105 -5.52 -10.12 -2.00
CA ILE A 105 -4.89 -9.31 -3.04
C ILE A 105 -4.28 -10.20 -4.13
N PHE A 106 -3.49 -11.22 -3.76
CA PHE A 106 -2.93 -12.18 -4.72
C PHE A 106 -4.01 -12.79 -5.62
N ASN A 107 -5.11 -13.26 -5.04
CA ASN A 107 -6.20 -13.87 -5.79
C ASN A 107 -6.92 -12.88 -6.73
N SER A 108 -6.80 -11.58 -6.50
CA SER A 108 -7.44 -10.54 -7.30
C SER A 108 -6.59 -10.02 -8.45
N VAL A 109 -5.28 -10.21 -8.37
CA VAL A 109 -4.32 -9.81 -9.42
C VAL A 109 -4.30 -10.83 -10.54
N ASN A 110 -4.06 -10.38 -11.77
CA ASN A 110 -3.93 -11.23 -12.96
C ASN A 110 -2.61 -12.01 -12.93
N ASP A 111 -2.51 -13.03 -13.77
CA ASP A 111 -1.26 -13.67 -14.17
C ASP A 111 -1.05 -13.43 -15.69
N PRO A 112 -0.03 -12.64 -16.09
CA PRO A 112 0.93 -11.92 -15.26
C PRO A 112 0.38 -10.64 -14.65
N GLY A 113 0.73 -10.38 -13.40
CA GLY A 113 0.41 -9.15 -12.68
C GLY A 113 1.30 -9.00 -11.44
N PHE A 114 1.15 -7.92 -10.71
CA PHE A 114 2.04 -7.67 -9.57
C PHE A 114 1.41 -6.81 -8.47
N LEU A 115 1.98 -6.93 -7.28
CA LEU A 115 1.71 -6.07 -6.13
C LEU A 115 2.89 -5.11 -5.92
N ILE A 116 2.60 -3.86 -5.65
CA ILE A 116 3.54 -2.95 -5.00
C ILE A 116 3.03 -2.68 -3.59
N SER A 117 3.83 -3.02 -2.58
CA SER A 117 3.60 -2.60 -1.21
C SER A 117 4.68 -1.62 -0.76
N TYR A 118 4.29 -0.63 0.04
CA TYR A 118 5.21 0.29 0.71
C TYR A 118 4.74 0.45 2.14
N ASP A 119 5.56 0.03 3.10
CA ASP A 119 5.11 -0.03 4.48
C ASP A 119 6.25 0.05 5.49
N LEU A 120 5.87 0.27 6.77
CA LEU A 120 6.77 0.26 7.92
C LEU A 120 7.08 -1.19 8.32
N MET A 121 8.36 -1.46 8.58
CA MET A 121 8.84 -2.73 9.11
C MET A 121 9.49 -2.53 10.47
N LYS A 122 9.71 -3.61 11.22
CA LYS A 122 10.55 -3.56 12.43
C LYS A 122 11.94 -3.05 12.09
N PHE A 123 12.50 -2.25 12.99
CA PHE A 123 13.88 -1.82 12.85
C PHE A 123 14.84 -3.02 12.89
N GLN A 124 15.80 -3.05 11.99
CA GLN A 124 16.82 -4.08 11.93
C GLN A 124 18.06 -3.70 12.74
N ASN A 125 18.27 -2.41 12.99
CA ASN A 125 19.43 -1.89 13.70
C ASN A 125 19.16 -0.46 14.23
N PRO A 126 19.97 0.01 15.21
CA PRO A 126 19.81 1.35 15.79
C PRO A 126 19.99 2.51 14.80
N VAL A 127 20.73 2.30 13.70
CA VAL A 127 20.94 3.35 12.69
C VAL A 127 19.62 3.72 12.00
N GLN A 128 18.73 2.75 11.77
CA GLN A 128 17.41 3.04 11.21
C GLN A 128 16.56 3.90 12.14
N ILE A 129 16.66 3.71 13.44
CA ILE A 129 15.99 4.55 14.44
C ILE A 129 16.46 6.00 14.31
N GLN A 130 17.78 6.22 14.29
CA GLN A 130 18.37 7.54 14.11
C GLN A 130 17.96 8.18 12.79
N GLN A 131 17.96 7.41 11.70
CA GLN A 131 17.51 7.88 10.39
C GLN A 131 16.04 8.35 10.43
N LEU A 132 15.15 7.61 11.10
CA LEU A 132 13.76 8.00 11.22
C LEU A 132 13.61 9.26 12.08
N GLN A 133 14.35 9.36 13.18
CA GLN A 133 14.37 10.57 14.02
C GLN A 133 14.81 11.80 13.22
N HIS A 134 15.92 11.71 12.48
CA HIS A 134 16.39 12.80 11.64
C HIS A 134 15.39 13.16 10.51
N LEU A 135 14.78 12.15 9.91
CA LEU A 135 13.76 12.37 8.87
C LEU A 135 12.56 13.16 9.43
N THR A 136 12.02 12.73 10.56
CA THR A 136 10.86 13.40 11.17
C THR A 136 11.18 14.79 11.69
N GLN A 137 12.40 15.02 12.21
CA GLN A 137 12.89 16.35 12.57
C GLN A 137 12.99 17.27 11.33
N SER A 138 13.48 16.75 10.21
CA SER A 138 13.54 17.52 8.96
C SER A 138 12.15 17.89 8.41
N LEU A 139 11.12 17.16 8.82
CA LEU A 139 9.71 17.42 8.50
C LEU A 139 9.02 18.33 9.55
N GLY A 140 9.77 18.80 10.55
CA GLY A 140 9.30 19.81 11.50
C GLY A 140 8.96 19.30 12.92
N LEU A 141 9.18 18.01 13.22
CA LEU A 141 9.04 17.53 14.60
C LEU A 141 10.24 18.00 15.44
N SER A 142 9.99 18.34 16.72
CA SER A 142 11.08 18.52 17.68
C SER A 142 11.73 17.17 18.00
N GLU A 143 12.95 17.20 18.52
CA GLU A 143 13.69 16.01 18.96
C GLU A 143 12.84 15.13 19.88
N LYS A 144 12.26 15.72 20.93
CA LYS A 144 11.38 15.02 21.88
C LYS A 144 10.14 14.39 21.21
N GLN A 145 9.53 15.05 20.22
CA GLN A 145 8.39 14.50 19.48
C GLN A 145 8.82 13.32 18.60
N SER A 146 9.99 13.43 17.98
CA SER A 146 10.56 12.36 17.15
C SER A 146 10.91 11.12 17.97
N GLU A 147 11.51 11.29 19.14
CA GLU A 147 11.79 10.21 20.10
C GLU A 147 10.51 9.51 20.56
N ALA A 148 9.54 10.28 21.06
CA ALA A 148 8.26 9.74 21.51
C ALA A 148 7.48 9.03 20.39
N MET A 149 7.59 9.49 19.14
CA MET A 149 7.00 8.81 18.00
C MET A 149 7.63 7.44 17.77
N VAL A 150 8.97 7.36 17.80
CA VAL A 150 9.69 6.09 17.60
C VAL A 150 9.40 5.09 18.70
N GLU A 151 9.37 5.54 19.98
CA GLU A 151 9.06 4.68 21.13
C GLU A 151 7.67 4.02 21.02
N ARG A 152 6.71 4.70 20.40
CA ARG A 152 5.33 4.22 20.26
C ARG A 152 5.09 3.32 19.06
N LEU A 153 6.04 3.18 18.14
CA LEU A 153 5.80 2.43 16.91
C LEU A 153 5.41 0.96 17.15
N ASP A 154 6.04 0.29 18.10
CA ASP A 154 5.73 -1.10 18.42
C ASP A 154 4.41 -1.25 19.20
N ASP A 155 3.97 -0.20 19.90
CA ASP A 155 2.69 -0.18 20.64
C ASP A 155 1.52 0.17 19.72
N ASP A 156 1.73 1.12 18.79
CA ASP A 156 0.69 1.62 17.90
C ASP A 156 0.46 0.72 16.67
N PHE A 157 1.46 -0.12 16.29
CA PHE A 157 1.43 -0.90 15.06
C PHE A 157 1.88 -2.36 15.24
N HIS A 158 1.42 -3.20 14.33
CA HIS A 158 1.78 -4.63 14.27
C HIS A 158 2.93 -4.86 13.28
N LEU A 159 4.10 -4.30 13.58
CA LEU A 159 5.27 -4.39 12.71
C LEU A 159 5.83 -5.82 12.64
N ILE A 160 6.31 -6.20 11.46
CA ILE A 160 7.06 -7.44 11.21
C ILE A 160 8.40 -7.09 10.56
N THR A 161 9.35 -8.03 10.55
CA THR A 161 10.62 -7.82 9.86
C THR A 161 10.44 -7.81 8.35
N ILE A 162 11.42 -7.28 7.62
CA ILE A 162 11.39 -7.31 6.15
C ILE A 162 11.42 -8.76 5.64
N ASP A 163 12.15 -9.66 6.29
CA ASP A 163 12.24 -11.06 5.91
C ASP A 163 10.89 -11.78 6.13
N ASP A 164 10.22 -11.52 7.27
CA ASP A 164 8.88 -12.02 7.54
C ASP A 164 7.87 -11.51 6.51
N MET A 165 7.97 -10.24 6.12
CA MET A 165 7.11 -9.64 5.09
C MET A 165 7.31 -10.32 3.73
N GLN A 166 8.55 -10.51 3.30
CA GLN A 166 8.84 -11.23 2.06
C GLN A 166 8.35 -12.67 2.10
N GLN A 167 8.53 -13.37 3.23
CA GLN A 167 8.02 -14.73 3.41
C GLN A 167 6.49 -14.78 3.40
N LEU A 168 5.84 -13.80 4.01
CA LEU A 168 4.38 -13.65 4.00
C LEU A 168 3.84 -13.48 2.57
N LEU A 169 4.48 -12.65 1.76
CA LEU A 169 4.11 -12.43 0.36
C LEU A 169 4.30 -13.71 -0.47
N ARG A 170 5.42 -14.42 -0.32
CA ARG A 170 5.63 -15.73 -0.95
C ARG A 170 4.58 -16.76 -0.52
N ASN A 171 4.26 -16.84 0.75
CA ASN A 171 3.22 -17.73 1.29
C ASN A 171 1.82 -17.36 0.80
N SER A 172 1.61 -16.12 0.39
CA SER A 172 0.35 -15.67 -0.23
C SER A 172 0.22 -16.11 -1.69
N GLY A 173 1.33 -16.52 -2.32
CA GLY A 173 1.38 -17.07 -3.68
C GLY A 173 2.26 -16.29 -4.65
N PHE A 174 2.79 -15.14 -4.29
CA PHE A 174 3.69 -14.38 -5.16
C PHE A 174 5.03 -15.12 -5.33
N HIS A 175 5.46 -15.33 -6.59
CA HIS A 175 6.64 -16.14 -6.89
C HIS A 175 7.94 -15.36 -6.70
N ARG A 176 7.94 -14.08 -7.07
CA ARG A 176 9.10 -13.19 -6.95
C ARG A 176 8.75 -12.02 -6.07
N THR A 177 9.57 -11.81 -5.01
CA THR A 177 9.36 -10.74 -4.03
C THR A 177 10.69 -10.07 -3.75
N GLU A 178 10.81 -8.81 -4.19
CA GLU A 178 12.04 -8.01 -4.08
C GLU A 178 11.72 -6.64 -3.54
N TYR A 179 12.56 -6.07 -2.68
CA TYR A 179 12.43 -4.67 -2.32
C TYR A 179 13.19 -3.80 -3.33
N PHE A 180 12.60 -2.69 -3.72
CA PHE A 180 13.15 -1.74 -4.69
C PHE A 180 13.57 -0.42 -4.05
N THR A 181 13.16 -0.16 -2.80
CA THR A 181 13.54 1.03 -2.05
C THR A 181 13.47 0.78 -0.55
N GLN A 182 14.32 1.50 0.17
CA GLN A 182 14.35 1.55 1.62
C GLN A 182 14.67 2.97 2.09
N ILE A 183 13.89 3.48 3.03
CA ILE A 183 14.16 4.73 3.75
C ILE A 183 13.93 4.45 5.23
N SER A 184 14.98 4.41 6.03
CA SER A 184 14.93 3.96 7.42
C SER A 184 14.29 2.56 7.52
N ASN A 185 13.15 2.42 8.20
CA ASN A 185 12.36 1.19 8.34
C ASN A 185 11.17 1.11 7.37
N PHE A 186 11.06 2.03 6.41
CA PHE A 186 10.09 1.94 5.32
C PHE A 186 10.68 1.17 4.15
N TYR A 187 9.96 0.17 3.69
CA TYR A 187 10.36 -0.65 2.54
C TYR A 187 9.31 -0.65 1.44
N GLY A 188 9.77 -0.41 0.22
CA GLY A 188 8.97 -0.62 -0.97
C GLY A 188 9.28 -1.98 -1.59
N ILE A 189 8.29 -2.83 -1.72
CA ILE A 189 8.40 -4.21 -2.21
C ILE A 189 7.56 -4.36 -3.46
N ILE A 190 8.11 -5.04 -4.46
CA ILE A 190 7.39 -5.51 -5.63
C ILE A 190 7.29 -7.03 -5.56
N SER A 191 6.08 -7.58 -5.81
CA SER A 191 5.83 -9.01 -5.78
C SER A 191 5.04 -9.42 -7.02
N GLU A 192 5.56 -10.38 -7.79
CA GLU A 192 5.02 -10.84 -9.07
C GLU A 192 4.24 -12.17 -8.88
N GLN A 193 3.15 -12.29 -9.61
CA GLN A 193 2.34 -13.52 -9.69
C GLN A 193 2.92 -14.48 -10.73
#